data_c24aa8f7dc78028bf52d0809d1e294d1
#
_entry.id   c24aa8f7dc78028bf52d0809d1e294d1
#
_cell.length_a   1.000
_cell.length_b   1.000
_cell.length_c   1.000
_cell.angle_alpha   90.00
_cell.angle_beta   90.00
_cell.angle_gamma   90.00
#
_symmetry.space_group_name_H-M   'P 1'
#
loop_
_entity.id
_entity.type
_entity.pdbx_description
1 polymer ?
#
loop_
_entity_poly.entity_id
_entity_poly.type
_entity_poly.pdbx_seq_one_letter_code
_entity_poly.pdbx_strand_id
1 'polypeptide(L)'
;IFFTKIKHAAICIGQIKTPKPREETYKKLKAAGFNLPTFFAKSAYVSKNAKIDEGTIILNKCVVNSNTKIGKCCIINTSSVIEHDVNIKSFCHISTSVTINGSCTIGEKSFVGSGSVLRESIRLKNKSFIKMKSSIKKSNIK
;
A
#
# COMPACT_ATOMS: atom_id res chain seq x y z
N ILE A 1 -15.39 -20.79 29.92
CA ILE A 1 -15.30 -19.97 28.68
C ILE A 1 -13.82 -19.63 28.53
N PHE A 2 -13.13 -20.30 27.61
CA PHE A 2 -11.73 -20.03 27.31
C PHE A 2 -11.69 -18.75 26.42
N PHE A 3 -11.41 -17.60 27.01
CA PHE A 3 -11.03 -16.42 26.25
C PHE A 3 -9.63 -16.66 25.68
N THR A 4 -9.53 -17.20 24.48
CA THR A 4 -8.32 -17.11 23.69
C THR A 4 -8.08 -15.62 23.47
N LYS A 5 -7.04 -15.07 24.11
CA LYS A 5 -6.63 -13.67 23.92
C LYS A 5 -6.06 -13.52 22.51
N ILE A 6 -6.93 -13.37 21.51
CA ILE A 6 -6.51 -13.02 20.15
C ILE A 6 -5.88 -11.64 20.23
N LYS A 7 -4.59 -11.55 19.90
CA LYS A 7 -3.82 -10.30 19.96
C LYS A 7 -3.59 -9.66 18.58
N HIS A 8 -3.94 -10.35 17.51
CA HIS A 8 -3.64 -9.94 16.14
C HIS A 8 -4.92 -9.85 15.32
N ALA A 9 -4.98 -8.82 14.45
CA ALA A 9 -6.08 -8.64 13.52
C ALA A 9 -5.55 -8.21 12.14
N ALA A 10 -6.32 -8.47 11.10
CA ALA A 10 -6.05 -8.01 9.74
C ALA A 10 -7.23 -7.20 9.21
N ILE A 11 -6.96 -6.12 8.47
CA ILE A 11 -7.99 -5.29 7.85
C ILE A 11 -8.13 -5.70 6.39
N CYS A 12 -9.14 -6.52 6.08
CA CYS A 12 -9.40 -7.03 4.73
C CYS A 12 -10.40 -6.17 3.92
N ILE A 13 -10.66 -4.94 4.36
CA ILE A 13 -11.54 -4.00 3.66
C ILE A 13 -10.76 -3.38 2.48
N GLY A 14 -11.33 -3.45 1.28
CA GLY A 14 -10.76 -2.79 0.09
C GLY A 14 -10.91 -1.27 0.14
N GLN A 15 -10.24 -0.59 -0.80
CA GLN A 15 -10.26 0.87 -0.92
C GLN A 15 -10.21 1.27 -2.39
N ILE A 16 -11.15 2.10 -2.84
CA ILE A 16 -11.10 2.72 -4.18
C ILE A 16 -11.30 4.23 -4.03
N LYS A 17 -12.52 4.68 -3.75
CA LYS A 17 -12.85 6.11 -3.67
C LYS A 17 -12.37 6.77 -2.37
N THR A 18 -12.34 6.05 -1.26
CA THR A 18 -11.99 6.57 0.06
C THR A 18 -11.34 5.51 0.94
N PRO A 19 -10.31 5.85 1.71
CA PRO A 19 -9.71 4.98 2.73
C PRO A 19 -10.49 4.97 4.05
N LYS A 20 -11.52 5.80 4.20
CA LYS A 20 -12.21 6.06 5.49
C LYS A 20 -12.60 4.78 6.25
N PRO A 21 -13.22 3.76 5.62
CA PRO A 21 -13.57 2.52 6.34
C PRO A 21 -12.34 1.79 6.90
N ARG A 22 -11.21 1.79 6.16
CA ARG A 22 -9.96 1.18 6.64
C ARG A 22 -9.36 1.96 7.80
N GLU A 23 -9.35 3.30 7.72
CA GLU A 23 -8.84 4.17 8.77
C GLU A 23 -9.64 4.02 10.07
N GLU A 24 -10.96 4.00 9.97
CA GLU A 24 -11.86 3.82 11.13
C GLU A 24 -11.65 2.45 11.77
N THR A 25 -11.55 1.39 10.96
CA THR A 25 -11.29 0.04 11.45
C THR A 25 -9.91 -0.04 12.10
N TYR A 26 -8.88 0.57 11.50
CA TYR A 26 -7.55 0.64 12.09
C TYR A 26 -7.59 1.30 13.48
N LYS A 27 -8.23 2.46 13.61
CA LYS A 27 -8.36 3.18 14.89
C LYS A 27 -9.07 2.33 15.95
N LYS A 28 -10.19 1.68 15.59
CA LYS A 28 -10.95 0.80 16.50
C LYS A 28 -10.10 -0.38 16.98
N LEU A 29 -9.40 -1.05 16.09
CA LEU A 29 -8.54 -2.20 16.44
C LEU A 29 -7.37 -1.78 17.32
N LYS A 30 -6.72 -0.66 17.02
CA LYS A 30 -5.61 -0.14 17.85
C LYS A 30 -6.11 0.27 19.25
N ALA A 31 -7.25 0.94 19.34
CA ALA A 31 -7.86 1.30 20.62
C ALA A 31 -8.25 0.06 21.45
N ALA A 32 -8.64 -1.03 20.79
CA ALA A 32 -8.92 -2.31 21.43
C ALA A 32 -7.65 -3.15 21.75
N GLY A 33 -6.44 -2.61 21.51
CA GLY A 33 -5.18 -3.25 21.86
C GLY A 33 -4.68 -4.32 20.87
N PHE A 34 -5.26 -4.39 19.65
CA PHE A 34 -4.80 -5.35 18.66
C PHE A 34 -3.48 -4.92 17.99
N ASN A 35 -2.62 -5.89 17.75
CA ASN A 35 -1.50 -5.78 16.83
C ASN A 35 -1.97 -6.04 15.40
N LEU A 36 -1.46 -5.27 14.47
CA LEU A 36 -1.80 -5.38 13.04
C LEU A 36 -0.54 -5.79 12.26
N PRO A 37 -0.22 -7.08 12.16
CA PRO A 37 0.96 -7.53 11.43
C PRO A 37 0.85 -7.19 9.93
N THR A 38 1.99 -7.14 9.27
CA THR A 38 2.08 -7.09 7.81
C THR A 38 1.85 -8.49 7.24
N PHE A 39 1.17 -8.55 6.11
CA PHE A 39 0.92 -9.81 5.39
C PHE A 39 1.59 -9.79 4.03
N PHE A 40 2.36 -10.85 3.74
CA PHE A 40 2.99 -11.06 2.45
C PHE A 40 2.47 -12.37 1.87
N ALA A 41 1.97 -12.32 0.63
CA ALA A 41 1.68 -13.54 -0.11
C ALA A 41 2.99 -14.32 -0.37
N LYS A 42 2.94 -15.64 -0.29
CA LYS A 42 4.14 -16.49 -0.53
C LYS A 42 4.81 -16.25 -1.88
N SER A 43 4.05 -15.82 -2.88
CA SER A 43 4.55 -15.51 -4.23
C SER A 43 5.00 -14.07 -4.41
N ALA A 44 4.95 -13.24 -3.38
CA ALA A 44 5.48 -11.88 -3.43
C ALA A 44 6.98 -11.88 -3.16
N TYR A 45 7.72 -11.06 -3.89
CA TYR A 45 9.10 -10.73 -3.59
C TYR A 45 9.15 -9.39 -2.84
N VAL A 46 9.73 -9.39 -1.67
CA VAL A 46 9.97 -8.17 -0.88
C VAL A 46 11.46 -8.13 -0.51
N SER A 47 12.14 -7.11 -0.96
CA SER A 47 13.56 -6.91 -0.66
C SER A 47 13.79 -6.81 0.85
N LYS A 48 14.89 -7.40 1.33
CA LYS A 48 15.31 -7.32 2.73
C LYS A 48 15.55 -5.89 3.21
N ASN A 49 15.85 -4.98 2.29
CA ASN A 49 16.07 -3.56 2.57
C ASN A 49 14.78 -2.72 2.47
N ALA A 50 13.65 -3.31 2.14
CA ALA A 50 12.37 -2.62 2.17
C ALA A 50 11.85 -2.50 3.61
N LYS A 51 11.20 -1.38 3.92
CA LYS A 51 10.55 -1.13 5.22
C LYS A 51 9.04 -1.06 5.02
N ILE A 52 8.32 -1.97 5.64
CA ILE A 52 6.86 -2.09 5.50
C ILE A 52 6.23 -1.95 6.87
N ASP A 53 5.36 -0.96 7.02
CA ASP A 53 4.69 -0.67 8.29
C ASP A 53 3.47 -1.56 8.54
N GLU A 54 3.01 -1.58 9.79
CA GLU A 54 1.92 -2.42 10.30
C GLU A 54 0.63 -2.37 9.49
N GLY A 55 -0.07 -3.48 9.43
CA GLY A 55 -1.39 -3.61 8.77
C GLY A 55 -1.35 -3.54 7.24
N THR A 56 -0.17 -3.41 6.64
CA THR A 56 0.00 -3.42 5.18
C THR A 56 -0.08 -4.84 4.64
N ILE A 57 -0.73 -4.98 3.49
CA ILE A 57 -0.94 -6.26 2.80
C ILE A 57 -0.28 -6.20 1.43
N ILE A 58 0.62 -7.16 1.15
CA ILE A 58 1.27 -7.33 -0.14
C ILE A 58 0.79 -8.64 -0.75
N LEU A 59 0.05 -8.53 -1.86
CA LEU A 59 -0.64 -9.66 -2.49
C LEU A 59 0.26 -10.42 -3.48
N ASN A 60 -0.34 -11.44 -4.11
CA ASN A 60 0.37 -12.40 -4.94
C ASN A 60 1.16 -11.74 -6.09
N LYS A 61 2.35 -12.28 -6.37
CA LYS A 61 3.23 -11.89 -7.48
C LYS A 61 3.65 -10.41 -7.46
N CYS A 62 3.51 -9.71 -6.31
CA CYS A 62 4.05 -8.38 -6.17
C CYS A 62 5.58 -8.42 -6.07
N VAL A 63 6.21 -7.36 -6.55
CA VAL A 63 7.64 -7.11 -6.39
C VAL A 63 7.81 -5.79 -5.64
N VAL A 64 8.55 -5.80 -4.54
CA VAL A 64 8.93 -4.61 -3.77
C VAL A 64 10.44 -4.56 -3.67
N ASN A 65 11.04 -3.62 -4.37
CA ASN A 65 12.49 -3.51 -4.51
C ASN A 65 13.15 -2.75 -3.35
N SER A 66 14.48 -2.63 -3.45
CA SER A 66 15.36 -2.16 -2.39
C SER A 66 15.06 -0.72 -1.96
N ASN A 67 15.28 -0.42 -0.67
CA ASN A 67 15.10 0.90 -0.05
C ASN A 67 13.66 1.47 -0.13
N THR A 68 12.70 0.67 -0.59
CA THR A 68 11.29 1.06 -0.63
C THR A 68 10.73 1.18 0.79
N LYS A 69 9.93 2.22 1.02
CA LYS A 69 9.21 2.45 2.27
C LYS A 69 7.71 2.44 2.00
N ILE A 70 6.97 1.59 2.69
CA ILE A 70 5.51 1.50 2.58
C ILE A 70 4.92 1.72 3.97
N GLY A 71 4.10 2.76 4.08
CA GLY A 71 3.44 3.15 5.33
C GLY A 71 2.34 2.18 5.77
N LYS A 72 1.65 2.54 6.84
CA LYS A 72 0.64 1.71 7.50
C LYS A 72 -0.58 1.43 6.65
N CYS A 73 -1.16 0.25 6.81
CA CYS A 73 -2.45 -0.14 6.24
C CYS A 73 -2.57 0.10 4.73
N CYS A 74 -1.47 -0.06 3.99
CA CYS A 74 -1.49 -0.03 2.53
C CYS A 74 -1.95 -1.38 1.95
N ILE A 75 -2.45 -1.33 0.72
CA ILE A 75 -2.70 -2.50 -0.11
C ILE A 75 -1.80 -2.40 -1.33
N ILE A 76 -0.88 -3.35 -1.48
CA ILE A 76 -0.12 -3.56 -2.70
C ILE A 76 -0.72 -4.76 -3.39
N ASN A 77 -1.51 -4.50 -4.43
CA ASN A 77 -2.36 -5.51 -5.03
C ASN A 77 -1.62 -6.37 -6.06
N THR A 78 -2.21 -7.48 -6.41
CA THR A 78 -1.66 -8.56 -7.23
C THR A 78 -0.85 -8.07 -8.43
N SER A 79 0.34 -8.62 -8.62
CA SER A 79 1.26 -8.36 -9.74
C SER A 79 1.73 -6.90 -9.87
N SER A 80 1.63 -6.10 -8.81
CA SER A 80 2.21 -4.75 -8.81
C SER A 80 3.70 -4.77 -8.60
N VAL A 81 4.41 -3.87 -9.28
CA VAL A 81 5.87 -3.69 -9.19
C VAL A 81 6.15 -2.33 -8.55
N ILE A 82 6.84 -2.36 -7.43
CA ILE A 82 7.30 -1.17 -6.71
C ILE A 82 8.82 -1.17 -6.77
N GLU A 83 9.37 -0.27 -7.55
CA GLU A 83 10.80 -0.17 -7.79
C GLU A 83 11.54 0.45 -6.59
N HIS A 84 12.89 0.51 -6.72
CA HIS A 84 13.79 0.96 -5.66
C HIS A 84 13.53 2.42 -5.22
N ASP A 85 13.81 2.72 -3.96
CA ASP A 85 13.72 4.07 -3.37
C ASP A 85 12.31 4.69 -3.40
N VAL A 86 11.27 3.90 -3.64
CA VAL A 86 9.88 4.37 -3.65
C VAL A 86 9.41 4.60 -2.20
N ASN A 87 8.64 5.68 -2.00
CA ASN A 87 8.03 6.00 -0.72
C ASN A 87 6.50 6.08 -0.86
N ILE A 88 5.80 5.06 -0.40
CA ILE A 88 4.34 5.02 -0.34
C ILE A 88 3.90 5.38 1.07
N LYS A 89 3.15 6.47 1.22
CA LYS A 89 2.62 6.90 2.52
C LYS A 89 1.46 6.01 2.95
N SER A 90 0.96 6.21 4.20
CA SER A 90 -0.04 5.34 4.81
C SER A 90 -1.40 5.37 4.09
N PHE A 91 -2.16 4.29 4.25
CA PHE A 91 -3.52 4.14 3.71
C PHE A 91 -3.63 4.30 2.20
N CYS A 92 -2.60 3.93 1.46
CA CYS A 92 -2.63 3.88 0.00
C CYS A 92 -3.12 2.52 -0.51
N HIS A 93 -3.75 2.53 -1.67
CA HIS A 93 -4.04 1.32 -2.44
C HIS A 93 -3.38 1.40 -3.82
N ILE A 94 -2.38 0.59 -4.02
CA ILE A 94 -1.74 0.36 -5.31
C ILE A 94 -2.45 -0.85 -5.91
N SER A 95 -3.27 -0.61 -6.93
CA SER A 95 -4.15 -1.64 -7.49
C SER A 95 -3.41 -2.63 -8.38
N THR A 96 -4.11 -3.60 -8.92
CA THR A 96 -3.54 -4.74 -9.67
C THR A 96 -2.66 -4.28 -10.83
N SER A 97 -1.50 -4.91 -11.00
CA SER A 97 -0.57 -4.70 -12.14
C SER A 97 -0.12 -3.23 -12.32
N VAL A 98 -0.03 -2.48 -11.22
CA VAL A 98 0.54 -1.13 -11.24
C VAL A 98 2.07 -1.23 -11.22
N THR A 99 2.74 -0.40 -12.02
CA THR A 99 4.19 -0.21 -11.97
C THR A 99 4.51 1.18 -11.45
N ILE A 100 5.27 1.24 -10.36
CA ILE A 100 5.80 2.49 -9.80
C ILE A 100 7.32 2.44 -9.95
N ASN A 101 7.85 3.23 -10.88
CA ASN A 101 9.29 3.29 -11.12
C ASN A 101 10.03 4.00 -9.99
N GLY A 102 11.36 3.92 -10.01
CA GLY A 102 12.23 4.31 -8.91
C GLY A 102 12.06 5.74 -8.41
N SER A 103 12.36 5.95 -7.13
CA SER A 103 12.36 7.24 -6.46
C SER A 103 11.02 7.99 -6.43
N CYS A 104 9.90 7.31 -6.71
CA CYS A 104 8.58 7.91 -6.62
C CYS A 104 8.14 8.12 -5.16
N THR A 105 7.30 9.13 -4.95
CA THR A 105 6.60 9.35 -3.67
C THR A 105 5.09 9.34 -3.91
N ILE A 106 4.38 8.47 -3.22
CA ILE A 106 2.91 8.38 -3.26
C ILE A 106 2.36 8.97 -1.96
N GLY A 107 1.62 10.06 -2.08
CA GLY A 107 1.03 10.75 -0.94
C GLY A 107 0.00 9.90 -0.21
N GLU A 108 -0.21 10.19 1.06
CA GLU A 108 -1.10 9.47 1.97
C GLU A 108 -2.52 9.35 1.40
N LYS A 109 -3.18 8.21 1.65
CA LYS A 109 -4.59 7.99 1.28
C LYS A 109 -4.86 8.01 -0.22
N SER A 110 -3.84 7.78 -1.03
CA SER A 110 -3.95 7.77 -2.48
C SER A 110 -4.39 6.39 -3.00
N PHE A 111 -5.03 6.44 -4.16
CA PHE A 111 -5.39 5.26 -4.96
C PHE A 111 -4.71 5.34 -6.32
N VAL A 112 -4.07 4.25 -6.72
CA VAL A 112 -3.48 4.10 -8.06
C VAL A 112 -4.19 2.95 -8.76
N GLY A 113 -4.94 3.27 -9.81
CA GLY A 113 -5.79 2.30 -10.54
C GLY A 113 -5.00 1.29 -11.34
N SER A 114 -5.61 0.13 -11.54
CA SER A 114 -5.01 -1.05 -12.15
C SER A 114 -4.32 -0.78 -13.49
N GLY A 115 -3.17 -1.39 -13.71
CA GLY A 115 -2.39 -1.29 -14.95
C GLY A 115 -1.79 0.09 -15.21
N SER A 116 -1.78 0.98 -14.21
CA SER A 116 -1.14 2.28 -14.35
C SER A 116 0.37 2.19 -14.21
N VAL A 117 1.08 3.07 -14.90
CA VAL A 117 2.54 3.19 -14.84
C VAL A 117 2.92 4.61 -14.44
N LEU A 118 3.73 4.74 -13.39
CA LEU A 118 4.32 5.98 -12.96
C LEU A 118 5.78 6.02 -13.42
N ARG A 119 6.18 7.09 -14.13
CA ARG A 119 7.58 7.35 -14.47
C ARG A 119 8.41 7.52 -13.18
N GLU A 120 9.70 7.35 -13.27
CA GLU A 120 10.62 7.58 -12.14
C GLU A 120 10.49 9.02 -11.57
N SER A 121 10.76 9.15 -10.27
CA SER A 121 10.78 10.40 -9.52
C SER A 121 9.45 11.17 -9.47
N ILE A 122 8.33 10.53 -9.80
CA ILE A 122 6.99 11.12 -9.67
C ILE A 122 6.63 11.34 -8.20
N ARG A 123 6.02 12.49 -7.90
CA ARG A 123 5.48 12.83 -6.59
C ARG A 123 3.98 13.07 -6.69
N LEU A 124 3.18 12.17 -6.15
CA LEU A 124 1.73 12.34 -6.00
C LEU A 124 1.40 12.99 -4.66
N LYS A 125 0.48 13.94 -4.67
CA LYS A 125 -0.05 14.57 -3.45
C LYS A 125 -0.85 13.55 -2.62
N ASN A 126 -1.12 13.90 -1.36
CA ASN A 126 -2.06 13.15 -0.54
C ASN A 126 -3.45 13.09 -1.20
N LYS A 127 -4.14 11.95 -1.02
CA LYS A 127 -5.48 11.71 -1.58
C LYS A 127 -5.56 11.79 -3.11
N SER A 128 -4.46 11.54 -3.80
CA SER A 128 -4.46 11.43 -5.27
C SER A 128 -5.28 10.22 -5.70
N PHE A 129 -6.07 10.41 -6.76
CA PHE A 129 -6.83 9.34 -7.39
C PHE A 129 -6.40 9.19 -8.85
N ILE A 130 -5.65 8.13 -9.12
CA ILE A 130 -5.17 7.80 -10.47
C ILE A 130 -6.13 6.77 -11.08
N LYS A 131 -6.70 7.09 -12.24
CA LYS A 131 -7.58 6.17 -12.98
C LYS A 131 -6.78 4.97 -13.47
N MET A 132 -7.48 3.86 -13.72
CA MET A 132 -6.86 2.67 -14.30
C MET A 132 -6.20 2.96 -15.66
N LYS A 133 -5.16 2.19 -16.02
CA LYS A 133 -4.41 2.31 -17.29
C LYS A 133 -3.85 3.71 -17.56
N SER A 134 -3.53 4.48 -16.51
CA SER A 134 -2.92 5.79 -16.64
C SER A 134 -1.40 5.70 -16.79
N SER A 135 -0.82 6.54 -17.65
CA SER A 135 0.61 6.77 -17.75
C SER A 135 0.95 8.14 -17.13
N ILE A 136 1.62 8.13 -15.97
CA ILE A 136 1.92 9.35 -15.21
C ILE A 136 3.36 9.75 -15.49
N LYS A 137 3.52 10.86 -16.24
CA LYS A 137 4.82 11.37 -16.71
C LYS A 137 5.25 12.65 -15.99
N LYS A 138 4.35 13.28 -15.23
CA LYS A 138 4.62 14.54 -14.48
C LYS A 138 4.06 14.43 -13.06
N SER A 139 4.72 15.10 -12.11
CA SER A 139 4.26 15.19 -10.71
C SER A 139 3.07 16.15 -10.55
N ASN A 140 2.41 16.10 -9.37
CA ASN A 140 1.33 17.03 -9.00
C ASN A 140 0.00 16.88 -9.77
N ILE A 141 -0.35 15.67 -10.14
CA ILE A 141 -1.70 15.38 -10.62
C ILE A 141 -2.67 15.44 -9.43
N LYS A 142 -3.74 16.19 -9.60
CA LYS A 142 -4.84 16.32 -8.62
C LYS A 142 -5.71 15.08 -8.59
#